data_1765fecb35a13d3cd642e197770a05e7
#
_entry.id   1765fecb35a13d3cd642e197770a05e7
#
_cell.length_a   1.000
_cell.length_b   1.000
_cell.length_c   1.000
_cell.angle_alpha   90.00
_cell.angle_beta   90.00
_cell.angle_gamma   90.00
#
_symmetry.space_group_name_H-M   'P 1'
#
loop_
_entity.id
_entity.type
_entity.pdbx_description
1 polymer ?
#
loop_
_entity_poly.entity_id
_entity_poly.type
_entity_poly.pdbx_seq_one_letter_code
_entity_poly.pdbx_strand_id
1 'polypeptide(L)'
;CFFLGSDITQLAAARRELAAEHERLEAALDGSSVALWDTDLRSGRVYLSEAWAEMLGDPLPAATVASLDELVALMHPDDLEAARAASVAVLKERCPIYAVEHRVRARDGEWKWILSRGRVTQRDPQTGRALRMIGTNLDITDRRRMEEAVQSAAQSDPLTGLANRALLAERLRHGLARAPRGGGQIAVLYVDIDRFKQINDRLGHAVGDAVLTHFAARLRSSVRATDTVARFGGDEFVVLLDDVKEREHAVRIAEKIVAECRLPLRVEGDDVVATASLGLAFGAAGVDAESLLKRADAALYQAKGAGRDGYRIAA
;
A
#
# COMPACT_ATOMS: atom_id res chain seq x y z
N CYS A 1 43.69 -58.44 -11.21
CA CYS A 1 42.31 -58.21 -11.75
C CYS A 1 41.24 -57.85 -10.70
N PHE A 2 41.55 -57.75 -9.40
CA PHE A 2 40.54 -57.47 -8.34
C PHE A 2 40.37 -55.96 -8.02
N PHE A 3 41.24 -55.08 -8.44
CA PHE A 3 41.16 -53.63 -8.10
C PHE A 3 40.25 -52.81 -9.01
N LEU A 4 39.99 -53.22 -10.25
CA LEU A 4 39.12 -52.48 -11.18
C LEU A 4 37.62 -52.65 -10.91
N GLY A 5 37.18 -53.74 -10.27
CA GLY A 5 35.77 -53.97 -9.97
C GLY A 5 35.23 -53.16 -8.80
N SER A 6 36.07 -52.85 -7.80
CA SER A 6 35.69 -52.06 -6.61
C SER A 6 35.48 -50.59 -6.97
N ASP A 7 36.31 -50.02 -7.84
CA ASP A 7 36.18 -48.62 -8.26
C ASP A 7 34.92 -48.35 -9.08
N ILE A 8 34.55 -49.25 -9.97
CA ILE A 8 33.32 -49.12 -10.78
C ILE A 8 32.05 -49.19 -9.93
N THR A 9 32.03 -50.03 -8.89
CA THR A 9 30.89 -50.19 -8.00
C THR A 9 30.74 -48.95 -7.10
N GLN A 10 31.83 -48.39 -6.60
CA GLN A 10 31.82 -47.15 -5.81
C GLN A 10 31.40 -45.94 -6.67
N LEU A 11 31.89 -45.83 -7.89
CA LEU A 11 31.53 -44.79 -8.84
C LEU A 11 30.04 -44.87 -9.22
N ALA A 12 29.51 -46.09 -9.43
CA ALA A 12 28.08 -46.31 -9.73
C ALA A 12 27.17 -46.05 -8.52
N ALA A 13 27.64 -46.30 -7.29
CA ALA A 13 26.92 -45.95 -6.08
C ALA A 13 26.87 -44.43 -5.85
N ALA A 14 28.00 -43.74 -5.96
CA ALA A 14 28.09 -42.30 -5.84
C ALA A 14 27.25 -41.56 -6.91
N ARG A 15 27.24 -42.08 -8.14
CA ARG A 15 26.40 -41.52 -9.23
C ARG A 15 24.89 -41.69 -8.96
N ARG A 16 24.48 -42.83 -8.36
CA ARG A 16 23.06 -43.05 -7.97
C ARG A 16 22.66 -42.16 -6.82
N GLU A 17 23.52 -41.99 -5.82
CA GLU A 17 23.27 -41.10 -4.68
C GLU A 17 23.13 -39.64 -5.13
N LEU A 18 24.06 -39.17 -5.99
CA LEU A 18 23.99 -37.82 -6.58
C LEU A 18 22.74 -37.64 -7.43
N ALA A 19 22.31 -38.64 -8.21
CA ALA A 19 21.08 -38.56 -9.00
C ALA A 19 19.82 -38.48 -8.10
N ALA A 20 19.78 -39.27 -7.02
CA ALA A 20 18.67 -39.24 -6.07
C ALA A 20 18.61 -37.93 -5.27
N GLU A 21 19.77 -37.33 -4.97
CA GLU A 21 19.81 -36.00 -4.30
C GLU A 21 19.41 -34.90 -5.25
N HIS A 22 19.81 -34.97 -6.53
CA HIS A 22 19.38 -34.03 -7.56
C HIS A 22 17.86 -34.08 -7.77
N GLU A 23 17.29 -35.29 -7.90
CA GLU A 23 15.83 -35.49 -8.04
C GLU A 23 15.05 -34.94 -6.84
N ARG A 24 15.57 -35.11 -5.61
CA ARG A 24 14.95 -34.54 -4.40
C ARG A 24 14.98 -33.02 -4.40
N LEU A 25 16.09 -32.43 -4.84
CA LEU A 25 16.23 -30.98 -4.94
C LEU A 25 15.32 -30.40 -6.02
N GLU A 26 15.23 -31.04 -7.19
CA GLU A 26 14.32 -30.66 -8.27
C GLU A 26 12.85 -30.73 -7.79
N ALA A 27 12.44 -31.86 -7.21
CA ALA A 27 11.08 -32.01 -6.69
C ALA A 27 10.72 -30.98 -5.59
N ALA A 28 11.67 -30.61 -4.74
CA ALA A 28 11.48 -29.59 -3.72
C ALA A 28 11.33 -28.18 -4.32
N LEU A 29 12.01 -27.90 -5.42
CA LEU A 29 11.95 -26.63 -6.13
C LEU A 29 10.66 -26.52 -6.97
N ASP A 30 10.30 -27.55 -7.71
CA ASP A 30 9.09 -27.61 -8.54
C ASP A 30 7.81 -27.41 -7.70
N GLY A 31 7.78 -27.93 -6.47
CA GLY A 31 6.66 -27.73 -5.54
C GLY A 31 6.60 -26.35 -4.88
N SER A 32 7.66 -25.53 -4.99
CA SER A 32 7.79 -24.29 -4.22
C SER A 32 7.50 -23.00 -5.01
N SER A 33 7.26 -23.08 -6.32
CA SER A 33 7.13 -21.93 -7.24
C SER A 33 8.31 -20.94 -7.12
N VAL A 34 9.49 -21.44 -6.78
CA VAL A 34 10.72 -20.65 -6.61
C VAL A 34 11.58 -20.76 -7.85
N ALA A 35 11.88 -19.65 -8.48
CA ALA A 35 12.80 -19.61 -9.61
C ALA A 35 14.26 -19.54 -9.13
N LEU A 36 15.12 -20.39 -9.69
CA LEU A 36 16.56 -20.35 -9.44
C LEU A 36 17.26 -19.38 -10.40
N TRP A 37 18.28 -18.71 -9.88
CA TRP A 37 19.22 -17.97 -10.70
C TRP A 37 20.67 -18.28 -10.28
N ASP A 38 21.55 -18.27 -11.28
CA ASP A 38 22.98 -18.54 -11.12
C ASP A 38 23.77 -17.56 -11.99
N THR A 39 24.53 -16.69 -11.37
CA THR A 39 25.27 -15.62 -12.01
C THR A 39 26.77 -15.92 -12.04
N ASP A 40 27.34 -16.00 -13.22
CA ASP A 40 28.79 -15.89 -13.43
C ASP A 40 29.15 -14.38 -13.44
N LEU A 41 29.80 -13.94 -12.39
CA LEU A 41 30.19 -12.53 -12.20
C LEU A 41 31.34 -12.08 -13.07
N ARG A 42 32.04 -13.02 -13.76
CA ARG A 42 33.10 -12.70 -14.73
C ARG A 42 32.53 -12.33 -16.09
N SER A 43 31.57 -13.12 -16.56
CA SER A 43 30.93 -12.92 -17.86
C SER A 43 29.70 -12.07 -17.82
N GLY A 44 29.11 -11.86 -16.61
CA GLY A 44 27.83 -11.16 -16.45
C GLY A 44 26.62 -11.97 -16.93
N ARG A 45 26.77 -13.27 -17.17
CA ARG A 45 25.70 -14.18 -17.61
C ARG A 45 24.96 -14.73 -16.41
N VAL A 46 23.64 -14.78 -16.51
CA VAL A 46 22.75 -15.29 -15.48
C VAL A 46 21.91 -16.43 -16.08
N TYR A 47 22.07 -17.61 -15.54
CA TYR A 47 21.15 -18.71 -15.79
C TYR A 47 19.91 -18.50 -14.94
N LEU A 48 18.75 -18.75 -15.52
CA LEU A 48 17.42 -18.66 -14.90
C LEU A 48 16.68 -19.96 -15.15
N SER A 49 16.12 -20.56 -14.11
CA SER A 49 15.31 -21.77 -14.25
C SER A 49 14.01 -21.50 -15.01
N GLU A 50 13.36 -22.56 -15.48
CA GLU A 50 12.05 -22.51 -16.15
C GLU A 50 11.00 -21.78 -15.34
N ALA A 51 10.98 -21.97 -14.01
CA ALA A 51 10.07 -21.29 -13.08
C ALA A 51 10.17 -19.74 -13.16
N TRP A 52 11.29 -19.17 -13.62
CA TRP A 52 11.39 -17.74 -13.87
C TRP A 52 10.54 -17.30 -15.05
N ALA A 53 10.57 -18.06 -16.14
CA ALA A 53 9.75 -17.78 -17.31
C ALA A 53 8.25 -17.94 -17.00
N GLU A 54 7.87 -19.00 -16.26
CA GLU A 54 6.51 -19.20 -15.75
C GLU A 54 6.05 -18.03 -14.88
N MET A 55 6.90 -17.61 -13.93
CA MET A 55 6.63 -16.50 -13.03
C MET A 55 6.34 -15.21 -13.79
N LEU A 56 7.03 -14.96 -14.90
CA LEU A 56 6.79 -13.79 -15.74
C LEU A 56 5.66 -13.96 -16.77
N GLY A 57 5.00 -15.11 -16.80
CA GLY A 57 3.88 -15.38 -17.69
C GLY A 57 4.31 -15.69 -19.14
N ASP A 58 5.44 -16.35 -19.32
CA ASP A 58 5.86 -16.81 -20.64
C ASP A 58 4.95 -17.97 -21.09
N PRO A 59 4.36 -17.92 -22.29
CA PRO A 59 3.45 -18.97 -22.78
C PRO A 59 4.16 -20.31 -23.05
N LEU A 60 5.48 -20.29 -23.23
CA LEU A 60 6.32 -21.47 -23.42
C LEU A 60 7.53 -21.38 -22.47
N PRO A 61 7.30 -21.64 -21.17
CA PRO A 61 8.36 -21.47 -20.19
C PRO A 61 9.52 -22.43 -20.47
N ALA A 62 10.72 -21.91 -20.37
CA ALA A 62 11.96 -22.68 -20.48
C ALA A 62 13.08 -22.01 -19.69
N ALA A 63 14.02 -22.82 -19.22
CA ALA A 63 15.24 -22.29 -18.64
C ALA A 63 16.00 -21.44 -19.68
N THR A 64 16.54 -20.30 -19.26
CA THR A 64 17.19 -19.35 -20.15
C THR A 64 18.46 -18.79 -19.56
N VAL A 65 19.27 -18.16 -20.42
CA VAL A 65 20.46 -17.42 -19.99
C VAL A 65 20.35 -15.99 -20.49
N ALA A 66 20.29 -15.06 -19.54
CA ALA A 66 20.23 -13.63 -19.81
C ALA A 66 21.52 -12.92 -19.37
N SER A 67 21.72 -11.70 -19.81
CA SER A 67 22.71 -10.80 -19.24
C SER A 67 22.16 -10.06 -18.02
N LEU A 68 23.03 -9.56 -17.16
CA LEU A 68 22.62 -8.70 -16.04
C LEU A 68 21.89 -7.43 -16.54
N ASP A 69 22.33 -6.87 -17.67
CA ASP A 69 21.72 -5.66 -18.22
C ASP A 69 20.28 -5.91 -18.70
N GLU A 70 20.00 -7.07 -19.30
CA GLU A 70 18.64 -7.48 -19.66
C GLU A 70 17.73 -7.61 -18.44
N LEU A 71 18.23 -8.20 -17.33
CA LEU A 71 17.46 -8.32 -16.09
C LEU A 71 17.23 -6.97 -15.41
N VAL A 72 18.24 -6.11 -15.42
CA VAL A 72 18.11 -4.72 -14.92
C VAL A 72 17.08 -3.94 -15.73
N ALA A 73 16.99 -4.15 -17.04
CA ALA A 73 15.99 -3.49 -17.89
C ALA A 73 14.54 -3.91 -17.59
N LEU A 74 14.34 -5.10 -16.99
CA LEU A 74 13.02 -5.54 -16.53
C LEU A 74 12.65 -4.98 -15.15
N MET A 75 13.62 -4.46 -14.39
CA MET A 75 13.39 -3.96 -13.03
C MET A 75 12.77 -2.56 -13.05
N HIS A 76 11.92 -2.27 -12.07
CA HIS A 76 11.32 -0.94 -11.91
C HIS A 76 12.41 0.10 -11.59
N PRO A 77 12.38 1.29 -12.22
CA PRO A 77 13.42 2.32 -12.04
C PRO A 77 13.68 2.70 -10.57
N ASP A 78 12.63 2.84 -9.76
CA ASP A 78 12.75 3.22 -8.34
C ASP A 78 13.48 2.17 -7.50
N ASP A 79 13.52 0.89 -7.94
CA ASP A 79 14.06 -0.22 -7.17
C ASP A 79 15.55 -0.49 -7.50
N LEU A 80 16.07 0.12 -8.58
CA LEU A 80 17.44 -0.10 -9.09
C LEU A 80 18.52 0.24 -8.06
N GLU A 81 18.38 1.35 -7.36
CA GLU A 81 19.38 1.80 -6.39
C GLU A 81 19.49 0.84 -5.21
N ALA A 82 18.35 0.41 -4.67
CA ALA A 82 18.30 -0.55 -3.57
C ALA A 82 18.91 -1.91 -3.96
N ALA A 83 18.56 -2.41 -5.13
CA ALA A 83 19.09 -3.67 -5.66
C ALA A 83 20.61 -3.59 -5.88
N ARG A 84 21.11 -2.47 -6.43
CA ARG A 84 22.54 -2.23 -6.62
C ARG A 84 23.28 -2.15 -5.29
N ALA A 85 22.76 -1.43 -4.31
CA ALA A 85 23.36 -1.30 -2.99
C ALA A 85 23.48 -2.65 -2.28
N ALA A 86 22.41 -3.47 -2.33
CA ALA A 86 22.44 -4.82 -1.78
C ALA A 86 23.46 -5.73 -2.47
N SER A 87 23.53 -5.67 -3.81
CA SER A 87 24.53 -6.43 -4.59
C SER A 87 25.95 -6.05 -4.17
N VAL A 88 26.25 -4.75 -4.09
CA VAL A 88 27.56 -4.24 -3.66
C VAL A 88 27.90 -4.70 -2.23
N ALA A 89 26.93 -4.72 -1.34
CA ALA A 89 27.13 -5.14 0.05
C ALA A 89 27.58 -6.60 0.14
N VAL A 90 26.92 -7.49 -0.62
CA VAL A 90 27.27 -8.93 -0.64
C VAL A 90 28.58 -9.20 -1.36
N LEU A 91 28.82 -8.54 -2.49
CA LEU A 91 30.07 -8.69 -3.24
C LEU A 91 31.29 -8.24 -2.43
N LYS A 92 31.14 -7.20 -1.59
CA LYS A 92 32.18 -6.65 -0.71
C LYS A 92 32.18 -7.26 0.70
N GLU A 93 31.53 -8.40 0.92
CA GLU A 93 31.47 -9.10 2.23
C GLU A 93 30.88 -8.28 3.40
N ARG A 94 30.16 -7.22 3.10
CA ARG A 94 29.50 -6.41 4.12
C ARG A 94 28.21 -7.06 4.64
N CYS A 95 27.65 -7.99 3.84
CA CYS A 95 26.48 -8.79 4.16
C CYS A 95 26.66 -10.20 3.60
N PRO A 96 26.32 -11.30 4.33
CA PRO A 96 26.45 -12.66 3.85
C PRO A 96 25.42 -13.07 2.81
N ILE A 97 24.28 -12.37 2.79
CA ILE A 97 23.13 -12.71 1.95
C ILE A 97 22.68 -11.48 1.15
N TYR A 98 22.50 -11.65 -0.13
CA TYR A 98 21.73 -10.75 -0.97
C TYR A 98 20.24 -10.98 -0.69
N ALA A 99 19.48 -9.94 -0.35
CA ALA A 99 18.04 -10.02 -0.17
C ALA A 99 17.42 -8.67 -0.55
N VAL A 100 16.58 -8.67 -1.59
CA VAL A 100 15.92 -7.47 -2.11
C VAL A 100 14.51 -7.83 -2.58
N GLU A 101 13.54 -7.04 -2.18
CA GLU A 101 12.21 -7.01 -2.79
C GLU A 101 12.21 -5.92 -3.86
N HIS A 102 11.85 -6.26 -5.07
CA HIS A 102 11.83 -5.33 -6.20
C HIS A 102 10.76 -5.72 -7.21
N ARG A 103 10.35 -4.77 -8.02
CA ARG A 103 9.35 -4.98 -9.08
C ARG A 103 10.03 -5.36 -10.38
N VAL A 104 9.47 -6.35 -11.05
CA VAL A 104 9.91 -6.82 -12.36
C VAL A 104 8.72 -6.78 -13.32
N ARG A 105 8.96 -6.36 -14.55
CA ARG A 105 7.94 -6.29 -15.58
C ARG A 105 7.66 -7.66 -16.17
N ALA A 106 6.43 -8.14 -16.02
CA ALA A 106 5.97 -9.40 -16.60
C ALA A 106 5.64 -9.23 -18.10
N ARG A 107 5.36 -10.35 -18.78
CA ARG A 107 5.07 -10.37 -20.23
C ARG A 107 3.78 -9.63 -20.62
N ASP A 108 2.80 -9.60 -19.73
CA ASP A 108 1.54 -8.85 -19.88
C ASP A 108 1.72 -7.33 -19.66
N GLY A 109 2.91 -6.90 -19.25
CA GLY A 109 3.25 -5.50 -18.96
C GLY A 109 3.00 -5.09 -17.52
N GLU A 110 2.40 -5.94 -16.68
CA GLU A 110 2.15 -5.68 -15.27
C GLU A 110 3.44 -5.81 -14.44
N TRP A 111 3.45 -5.13 -13.29
CA TRP A 111 4.55 -5.22 -12.34
C TRP A 111 4.29 -6.33 -11.32
N LYS A 112 5.26 -7.27 -11.23
CA LYS A 112 5.29 -8.30 -10.20
C LYS A 112 6.32 -7.99 -9.13
N TRP A 113 5.96 -8.17 -7.88
CA TRP A 113 6.90 -8.08 -6.77
C TRP A 113 7.68 -9.38 -6.61
N ILE A 114 8.99 -9.27 -6.70
CA ILE A 114 9.92 -10.41 -6.59
C ILE A 114 10.80 -10.23 -5.37
N LEU A 115 10.86 -11.23 -4.50
CA LEU A 115 11.86 -11.36 -3.47
C LEU A 115 13.06 -12.15 -4.04
N SER A 116 14.14 -11.47 -4.34
CA SER A 116 15.40 -12.09 -4.76
C SER A 116 16.30 -12.31 -3.55
N ARG A 117 16.74 -13.55 -3.36
CA ARG A 117 17.70 -13.91 -2.30
C ARG A 117 18.83 -14.73 -2.88
N GLY A 118 20.06 -14.49 -2.41
CA GLY A 118 21.21 -15.23 -2.90
C GLY A 118 22.48 -15.04 -2.07
N ARG A 119 23.51 -15.77 -2.45
CA ARG A 119 24.82 -15.68 -1.80
C ARG A 119 25.93 -15.90 -2.80
N VAL A 120 27.11 -15.37 -2.51
CA VAL A 120 28.33 -15.71 -3.23
C VAL A 120 28.74 -17.13 -2.86
N THR A 121 28.86 -18.00 -3.86
CA THR A 121 29.23 -19.41 -3.70
C THR A 121 30.67 -19.68 -4.08
N GLN A 122 31.27 -18.80 -4.87
CA GLN A 122 32.67 -18.96 -5.31
C GLN A 122 33.38 -17.60 -5.30
N ARG A 123 34.60 -17.60 -4.74
CA ARG A 123 35.52 -16.46 -4.77
C ARG A 123 36.85 -16.86 -5.32
N ASP A 124 37.52 -15.90 -5.91
CA ASP A 124 38.92 -16.06 -6.34
C ASP A 124 39.82 -16.20 -5.09
N PRO A 125 40.58 -17.27 -4.95
CA PRO A 125 41.40 -17.54 -3.77
C PRO A 125 42.54 -16.55 -3.58
N GLN A 126 42.97 -15.86 -4.63
CA GLN A 126 44.08 -14.89 -4.56
C GLN A 126 43.62 -13.48 -4.29
N THR A 127 42.50 -13.09 -4.89
CA THR A 127 41.99 -11.70 -4.84
C THR A 127 40.80 -11.49 -3.92
N GLY A 128 40.17 -12.57 -3.44
CA GLY A 128 38.91 -12.53 -2.69
C GLY A 128 37.68 -12.08 -3.52
N ARG A 129 37.88 -11.80 -4.82
CA ARG A 129 36.80 -11.31 -5.69
C ARG A 129 35.72 -12.38 -5.86
N ALA A 130 34.46 -12.00 -5.74
CA ALA A 130 33.33 -12.87 -6.00
C ALA A 130 33.32 -13.29 -7.49
N LEU A 131 33.17 -14.59 -7.76
CA LEU A 131 33.16 -15.17 -9.08
C LEU A 131 31.79 -15.73 -9.48
N ARG A 132 31.06 -16.28 -8.52
CA ARG A 132 29.75 -16.89 -8.76
C ARG A 132 28.78 -16.55 -7.62
N MET A 133 27.55 -16.29 -7.98
CA MET A 133 26.47 -16.01 -7.05
C MET A 133 25.25 -16.82 -7.44
N ILE A 134 24.64 -17.51 -6.48
CA ILE A 134 23.46 -18.36 -6.71
C ILE A 134 22.35 -17.89 -5.76
N GLY A 135 21.13 -17.96 -6.24
CA GLY A 135 19.99 -17.58 -5.43
C GLY A 135 18.65 -17.98 -6.02
N THR A 136 17.63 -17.41 -5.43
CA THR A 136 16.22 -17.69 -5.74
C THR A 136 15.45 -16.40 -5.92
N ASN A 137 14.43 -16.46 -6.77
CA ASN A 137 13.38 -15.46 -6.91
C ASN A 137 12.07 -16.10 -6.50
N LEU A 138 11.31 -15.38 -5.68
CA LEU A 138 9.97 -15.76 -5.24
C LEU A 138 9.00 -14.64 -5.62
N ASP A 139 7.91 -14.97 -6.29
CA ASP A 139 6.81 -14.03 -6.53
C ASP A 139 6.08 -13.77 -5.19
N ILE A 140 6.12 -12.53 -4.74
CA ILE A 140 5.48 -12.05 -3.51
C ILE A 140 4.34 -11.07 -3.81
N THR A 141 3.85 -11.03 -5.05
CA THR A 141 2.84 -10.08 -5.50
C THR A 141 1.54 -10.23 -4.69
N ASP A 142 1.06 -11.46 -4.50
CA ASP A 142 -0.16 -11.71 -3.75
C ASP A 142 0.01 -11.39 -2.25
N ARG A 143 1.19 -11.70 -1.68
CA ARG A 143 1.51 -11.30 -0.30
C ARG A 143 1.46 -9.78 -0.14
N ARG A 144 2.07 -9.02 -1.05
CA ARG A 144 2.05 -7.55 -1.04
C ARG A 144 0.65 -6.98 -1.22
N ARG A 145 -0.13 -7.54 -2.14
CA ARG A 145 -1.54 -7.15 -2.34
C ARG A 145 -2.38 -7.39 -1.08
N MET A 146 -2.18 -8.51 -0.40
CA MET A 146 -2.87 -8.79 0.86
C MET A 146 -2.44 -7.84 1.97
N GLU A 147 -1.14 -7.57 2.12
CA GLU A 147 -0.63 -6.61 3.10
C GLU A 147 -1.21 -5.20 2.86
N GLU A 148 -1.23 -4.73 1.60
CA GLU A 148 -1.83 -3.45 1.20
C GLU A 148 -3.34 -3.42 1.43
N ALA A 149 -4.06 -4.51 1.12
CA ALA A 149 -5.50 -4.63 1.35
C ALA A 149 -5.83 -4.57 2.85
N VAL A 150 -5.06 -5.29 3.68
CA VAL A 150 -5.21 -5.24 5.15
C VAL A 150 -4.94 -3.84 5.68
N GLN A 151 -3.89 -3.18 5.22
CA GLN A 151 -3.56 -1.82 5.61
C GLN A 151 -4.63 -0.83 5.17
N SER A 152 -5.12 -0.94 3.93
CA SER A 152 -6.22 -0.13 3.41
C SER A 152 -7.51 -0.34 4.20
N ALA A 153 -7.88 -1.59 4.50
CA ALA A 153 -9.04 -1.91 5.33
C ALA A 153 -8.90 -1.38 6.76
N ALA A 154 -7.69 -1.33 7.30
CA ALA A 154 -7.41 -0.75 8.62
C ALA A 154 -7.50 0.78 8.65
N GLN A 155 -7.43 1.47 7.50
CA GLN A 155 -7.34 2.92 7.40
C GLN A 155 -8.52 3.58 6.67
N SER A 156 -9.36 2.83 5.97
CA SER A 156 -10.51 3.35 5.23
C SER A 156 -11.84 2.79 5.73
N ASP A 157 -12.92 3.53 5.49
CA ASP A 157 -14.30 3.08 5.67
C ASP A 157 -14.72 2.23 4.46
N PRO A 158 -15.17 0.99 4.65
CA PRO A 158 -15.43 0.07 3.54
C PRO A 158 -16.61 0.48 2.64
N LEU A 159 -17.56 1.29 3.14
CA LEU A 159 -18.70 1.74 2.36
C LEU A 159 -18.36 2.94 1.48
N THR A 160 -17.65 3.92 2.04
CA THR A 160 -17.44 5.22 1.40
C THR A 160 -16.05 5.38 0.78
N GLY A 161 -15.08 4.51 1.13
CA GLY A 161 -13.68 4.64 0.71
C GLY A 161 -12.92 5.81 1.36
N LEU A 162 -13.59 6.58 2.24
CA LEU A 162 -12.96 7.67 2.98
C LEU A 162 -12.02 7.14 4.07
N ALA A 163 -11.18 8.02 4.62
CA ALA A 163 -10.44 7.69 5.83
C ALA A 163 -11.40 7.24 6.94
N ASN A 164 -11.00 6.22 7.70
CA ASN A 164 -11.73 5.83 8.88
C ASN A 164 -11.27 6.64 10.12
N ARG A 165 -11.88 6.39 11.26
CA ARG A 165 -11.56 7.04 12.54
C ARG A 165 -10.08 6.89 12.92
N ALA A 166 -9.45 5.74 12.62
CA ALA A 166 -8.05 5.48 12.98
C ALA A 166 -7.09 6.37 12.16
N LEU A 167 -7.27 6.42 10.85
CA LEU A 167 -6.46 7.26 9.96
C LEU A 167 -6.68 8.75 10.24
N LEU A 168 -7.93 9.16 10.53
CA LEU A 168 -8.22 10.54 10.93
C LEU A 168 -7.43 10.93 12.19
N ALA A 169 -7.45 10.09 13.24
CA ALA A 169 -6.74 10.35 14.49
C ALA A 169 -5.22 10.48 14.28
N GLU A 170 -4.65 9.67 13.41
CA GLU A 170 -3.24 9.73 13.03
C GLU A 170 -2.92 11.06 12.33
N ARG A 171 -3.69 11.42 11.29
CA ARG A 171 -3.48 12.65 10.53
C ARG A 171 -3.68 13.91 11.37
N LEU A 172 -4.67 13.89 12.26
CA LEU A 172 -4.94 14.98 13.18
C LEU A 172 -3.76 15.22 14.14
N ARG A 173 -3.20 14.15 14.73
CA ARG A 173 -2.01 14.26 15.57
C ARG A 173 -0.80 14.81 14.81
N HIS A 174 -0.58 14.35 13.58
CA HIS A 174 0.50 14.83 12.72
C HIS A 174 0.30 16.30 12.31
N GLY A 175 -0.91 16.71 11.96
CA GLY A 175 -1.24 18.10 11.63
C GLY A 175 -0.98 19.04 12.83
N LEU A 176 -1.47 18.68 14.02
CA LEU A 176 -1.22 19.45 15.25
C LEU A 176 0.25 19.56 15.62
N ALA A 177 1.05 18.51 15.40
CA ALA A 177 2.50 18.52 15.67
C ALA A 177 3.28 19.40 14.67
N ARG A 178 2.78 19.61 13.44
CA ARG A 178 3.39 20.47 12.41
C ARG A 178 2.96 21.92 12.50
N ALA A 179 1.76 22.21 13.01
CA ALA A 179 1.18 23.54 13.11
C ALA A 179 2.11 24.61 13.72
N PRO A 180 2.95 24.32 14.76
CA PRO A 180 3.85 25.32 15.35
C PRO A 180 4.94 25.83 14.43
N ARG A 181 5.36 25.07 13.45
CA ARG A 181 6.54 25.34 12.61
C ARG A 181 6.27 26.23 11.40
N GLY A 182 5.01 26.30 10.96
CA GLY A 182 4.62 27.02 9.74
C GLY A 182 3.70 28.22 9.95
N GLY A 183 3.30 28.54 11.19
CA GLY A 183 2.34 29.63 11.48
C GLY A 183 0.90 29.33 11.01
N GLY A 184 0.62 28.15 10.45
CA GLY A 184 -0.71 27.68 10.06
C GLY A 184 -1.46 27.08 11.25
N GLN A 185 -2.77 27.10 11.15
CA GLN A 185 -3.68 26.39 12.05
C GLN A 185 -4.24 25.17 11.32
N ILE A 186 -4.75 24.21 12.04
CA ILE A 186 -5.62 23.19 11.47
C ILE A 186 -7.08 23.55 11.79
N ALA A 187 -7.99 23.14 10.91
CA ALA A 187 -9.41 23.25 11.20
C ALA A 187 -10.07 21.87 11.06
N VAL A 188 -11.02 21.60 11.95
CA VAL A 188 -11.84 20.40 11.94
C VAL A 188 -13.29 20.80 11.74
N LEU A 189 -13.94 20.20 10.72
CA LEU A 189 -15.37 20.27 10.52
C LEU A 189 -15.97 18.92 10.90
N TYR A 190 -16.80 18.88 11.92
CA TYR A 190 -17.61 17.72 12.26
C TYR A 190 -18.93 17.84 11.53
N VAL A 191 -19.32 16.85 10.75
CA VAL A 191 -20.42 16.91 9.79
C VAL A 191 -21.36 15.73 10.03
N ASP A 192 -22.65 16.00 10.02
CA ASP A 192 -23.68 14.97 10.23
C ASP A 192 -24.84 15.21 9.24
N ILE A 193 -25.35 14.12 8.67
CA ILE A 193 -26.48 14.17 7.73
C ILE A 193 -27.78 14.33 8.49
N ASP A 194 -28.43 15.44 8.25
CA ASP A 194 -29.70 15.76 8.95
C ASP A 194 -30.75 14.70 8.69
N ARG A 195 -31.33 14.18 9.79
CA ARG A 195 -32.45 13.24 9.76
C ARG A 195 -32.14 11.92 8.98
N PHE A 196 -30.89 11.50 8.91
CA PHE A 196 -30.46 10.30 8.18
C PHE A 196 -31.25 9.05 8.59
N LYS A 197 -31.56 8.90 9.88
CA LYS A 197 -32.42 7.81 10.35
C LYS A 197 -33.79 7.78 9.66
N GLN A 198 -34.40 8.95 9.43
CA GLN A 198 -35.70 9.03 8.74
C GLN A 198 -35.60 8.63 7.27
N ILE A 199 -34.46 8.86 6.63
CA ILE A 199 -34.18 8.38 5.26
C ILE A 199 -34.16 6.85 5.27
N ASN A 200 -33.39 6.23 6.18
CA ASN A 200 -33.35 4.78 6.33
C ASN A 200 -34.72 4.17 6.65
N ASP A 201 -35.45 4.75 7.59
CA ASP A 201 -36.75 4.23 8.02
C ASP A 201 -37.80 4.31 6.89
N ARG A 202 -37.69 5.31 5.98
CA ARG A 202 -38.62 5.52 4.88
C ARG A 202 -38.22 4.77 3.59
N LEU A 203 -36.96 4.76 3.25
CA LEU A 203 -36.45 4.32 1.94
C LEU A 203 -35.59 3.03 2.00
N GLY A 204 -35.32 2.56 3.21
CA GLY A 204 -34.49 1.37 3.44
C GLY A 204 -32.99 1.66 3.51
N HIS A 205 -32.27 0.69 4.06
CA HIS A 205 -30.80 0.83 4.31
C HIS A 205 -29.98 0.92 3.02
N ALA A 206 -30.40 0.26 1.92
CA ALA A 206 -29.68 0.33 0.65
C ALA A 206 -29.64 1.77 0.09
N VAL A 207 -30.77 2.49 0.19
CA VAL A 207 -30.83 3.91 -0.19
C VAL A 207 -30.00 4.76 0.78
N GLY A 208 -30.02 4.46 2.08
CA GLY A 208 -29.15 5.12 3.06
C GLY A 208 -27.67 4.95 2.75
N ASP A 209 -27.22 3.76 2.39
CA ASP A 209 -25.84 3.49 2.00
C ASP A 209 -25.45 4.25 0.73
N ALA A 210 -26.34 4.34 -0.25
CA ALA A 210 -26.14 5.16 -1.43
C ALA A 210 -26.03 6.65 -1.10
N VAL A 211 -26.88 7.16 -0.18
CA VAL A 211 -26.80 8.54 0.32
C VAL A 211 -25.45 8.79 0.99
N LEU A 212 -24.98 7.91 1.86
CA LEU A 212 -23.66 8.00 2.50
C LEU A 212 -22.52 8.06 1.48
N THR A 213 -22.56 7.23 0.46
CA THR A 213 -21.54 7.17 -0.60
C THR A 213 -21.51 8.46 -1.42
N HIS A 214 -22.70 8.96 -1.84
CA HIS A 214 -22.79 10.23 -2.56
C HIS A 214 -22.35 11.43 -1.70
N PHE A 215 -22.72 11.40 -0.42
CA PHE A 215 -22.33 12.43 0.53
C PHE A 215 -20.81 12.48 0.73
N ALA A 216 -20.19 11.32 0.86
CA ALA A 216 -18.73 11.17 0.90
C ALA A 216 -18.05 11.78 -0.33
N ALA A 217 -18.57 11.51 -1.53
CA ALA A 217 -18.06 12.08 -2.77
C ALA A 217 -18.16 13.61 -2.81
N ARG A 218 -19.29 14.18 -2.35
CA ARG A 218 -19.48 15.64 -2.25
C ARG A 218 -18.51 16.29 -1.26
N LEU A 219 -18.32 15.70 -0.09
CA LEU A 219 -17.34 16.18 0.87
C LEU A 219 -15.93 16.17 0.25
N ARG A 220 -15.57 15.07 -0.41
CA ARG A 220 -14.24 14.92 -1.03
C ARG A 220 -14.00 15.95 -2.14
N SER A 221 -15.00 16.25 -2.97
CA SER A 221 -14.90 17.27 -4.04
C SER A 221 -14.91 18.71 -3.50
N SER A 222 -15.33 18.91 -2.26
CA SER A 222 -15.38 20.24 -1.62
C SER A 222 -14.04 20.69 -1.06
N VAL A 223 -13.06 19.79 -0.90
CA VAL A 223 -11.77 20.04 -0.27
C VAL A 223 -10.60 19.67 -1.20
N ARG A 224 -9.39 20.07 -0.82
CA ARG A 224 -8.15 19.79 -1.58
C ARG A 224 -7.70 18.35 -1.37
N ALA A 225 -6.79 17.87 -2.24
CA ALA A 225 -6.18 16.55 -2.09
C ALA A 225 -5.36 16.38 -0.80
N THR A 226 -4.82 17.47 -0.27
CA THR A 226 -4.06 17.51 0.99
C THR A 226 -4.93 17.43 2.22
N ASP A 227 -6.22 17.80 2.12
CA ASP A 227 -7.16 17.72 3.22
C ASP A 227 -7.67 16.29 3.40
N THR A 228 -8.10 15.96 4.61
CA THR A 228 -8.63 14.64 4.92
C THR A 228 -10.12 14.70 5.12
N VAL A 229 -10.85 13.84 4.42
CA VAL A 229 -12.25 13.54 4.69
C VAL A 229 -12.33 12.14 5.28
N ALA A 230 -13.00 12.00 6.43
CA ALA A 230 -13.15 10.74 7.13
C ALA A 230 -14.62 10.48 7.44
N ARG A 231 -15.01 9.20 7.43
CA ARG A 231 -16.25 8.76 8.05
C ARG A 231 -15.95 8.30 9.47
N PHE A 232 -16.54 8.97 10.45
CA PHE A 232 -16.28 8.74 11.85
C PHE A 232 -17.13 7.58 12.42
N GLY A 233 -18.35 7.43 11.91
CA GLY A 233 -19.28 6.33 12.21
C GLY A 233 -20.71 6.69 11.79
N GLY A 234 -21.52 5.71 11.46
CA GLY A 234 -22.92 5.96 11.06
C GLY A 234 -23.05 7.00 9.94
N ASP A 235 -23.70 8.12 10.24
CA ASP A 235 -23.93 9.29 9.40
C ASP A 235 -22.99 10.48 9.71
N GLU A 236 -21.97 10.25 10.55
CA GLU A 236 -21.00 11.26 10.98
C GLU A 236 -19.73 11.24 10.12
N PHE A 237 -19.35 12.42 9.65
CA PHE A 237 -18.12 12.64 8.89
C PHE A 237 -17.26 13.71 9.55
N VAL A 238 -15.97 13.65 9.31
CA VAL A 238 -15.03 14.69 9.78
C VAL A 238 -14.15 15.13 8.62
N VAL A 239 -14.06 16.43 8.43
CA VAL A 239 -13.13 17.05 7.49
C VAL A 239 -12.02 17.72 8.28
N LEU A 240 -10.77 17.32 8.00
CA LEU A 240 -9.57 17.93 8.54
C LEU A 240 -8.91 18.77 7.45
N LEU A 241 -8.84 20.07 7.67
CA LEU A 241 -8.14 21.02 6.81
C LEU A 241 -6.73 21.25 7.39
N ASP A 242 -5.73 20.90 6.61
CA ASP A 242 -4.31 21.10 6.99
C ASP A 242 -3.82 22.48 6.50
N ASP A 243 -2.93 23.11 7.25
CA ASP A 243 -2.29 24.41 6.93
C ASP A 243 -3.30 25.53 6.59
N VAL A 244 -4.26 25.76 7.48
CA VAL A 244 -5.22 26.87 7.37
C VAL A 244 -4.54 28.17 7.77
N LYS A 245 -4.26 29.05 6.81
CA LYS A 245 -3.64 30.37 7.07
C LYS A 245 -4.66 31.41 7.51
N GLU A 246 -5.84 31.36 6.93
CA GLU A 246 -6.93 32.30 7.18
C GLU A 246 -8.20 31.51 7.61
N ARG A 247 -8.81 31.88 8.73
CA ARG A 247 -10.03 31.21 9.22
C ARG A 247 -11.19 31.28 8.24
N GLU A 248 -11.25 32.34 7.47
CA GLU A 248 -12.24 32.60 6.43
C GLU A 248 -12.20 31.52 5.34
N HIS A 249 -11.03 30.91 5.08
CA HIS A 249 -10.91 29.81 4.15
C HIS A 249 -11.69 28.56 4.63
N ALA A 250 -11.55 28.21 5.91
CA ALA A 250 -12.30 27.08 6.50
C ALA A 250 -13.81 27.37 6.55
N VAL A 251 -14.20 28.62 6.79
CA VAL A 251 -15.59 29.06 6.75
C VAL A 251 -16.17 28.90 5.35
N ARG A 252 -15.47 29.35 4.31
CA ARG A 252 -15.91 29.16 2.90
C ARG A 252 -16.07 27.69 2.53
N ILE A 253 -15.21 26.81 3.06
CA ILE A 253 -15.35 25.36 2.84
C ILE A 253 -16.61 24.83 3.55
N ALA A 254 -16.89 25.26 4.78
CA ALA A 254 -18.11 24.88 5.49
C ALA A 254 -19.36 25.32 4.73
N GLU A 255 -19.39 26.56 4.24
CA GLU A 255 -20.50 27.11 3.42
C GLU A 255 -20.68 26.33 2.11
N LYS A 256 -19.57 26.00 1.43
CA LYS A 256 -19.58 25.19 0.22
C LYS A 256 -20.16 23.80 0.49
N ILE A 257 -19.73 23.13 1.56
CA ILE A 257 -20.24 21.80 1.93
C ILE A 257 -21.75 21.87 2.17
N VAL A 258 -22.24 22.84 2.96
CA VAL A 258 -23.68 23.01 3.21
C VAL A 258 -24.44 23.20 1.89
N ALA A 259 -23.94 24.05 1.00
CA ALA A 259 -24.59 24.32 -0.29
C ALA A 259 -24.62 23.06 -1.20
N GLU A 260 -23.54 22.33 -1.28
CA GLU A 260 -23.44 21.07 -2.07
C GLU A 260 -24.36 19.97 -1.49
N CYS A 261 -24.51 19.90 -0.16
CA CYS A 261 -25.39 18.92 0.49
C CYS A 261 -26.87 19.17 0.22
N ARG A 262 -27.29 20.41 -0.06
CA ARG A 262 -28.68 20.75 -0.43
C ARG A 262 -29.09 20.26 -1.81
N LEU A 263 -28.13 19.97 -2.68
CA LEU A 263 -28.41 19.48 -4.03
C LEU A 263 -29.07 18.10 -3.98
N PRO A 264 -30.09 17.80 -4.79
CA PRO A 264 -30.68 16.48 -4.85
C PRO A 264 -29.65 15.40 -5.17
N LEU A 265 -29.81 14.22 -4.56
CA LEU A 265 -29.06 13.01 -4.85
C LEU A 265 -29.97 12.07 -5.64
N ARG A 266 -29.54 11.65 -6.82
CA ARG A 266 -30.28 10.67 -7.60
C ARG A 266 -29.89 9.26 -7.17
N VAL A 267 -30.81 8.59 -6.47
CA VAL A 267 -30.62 7.25 -5.93
C VAL A 267 -31.74 6.35 -6.44
N GLU A 268 -31.40 5.26 -7.15
CA GLU A 268 -32.37 4.29 -7.70
C GLU A 268 -33.53 4.89 -8.55
N GLY A 269 -33.30 6.08 -9.11
CA GLY A 269 -34.28 6.78 -9.94
C GLY A 269 -35.07 7.88 -9.22
N ASP A 270 -35.00 7.96 -7.90
CA ASP A 270 -35.62 8.98 -7.06
C ASP A 270 -34.64 10.10 -6.70
N ASP A 271 -35.14 11.31 -6.57
CA ASP A 271 -34.40 12.46 -6.05
C ASP A 271 -34.56 12.55 -4.51
N VAL A 272 -33.46 12.25 -3.81
CA VAL A 272 -33.37 12.33 -2.36
C VAL A 272 -32.65 13.62 -1.96
N VAL A 273 -33.28 14.46 -1.13
CA VAL A 273 -32.64 15.65 -0.55
C VAL A 273 -32.24 15.34 0.88
N ALA A 274 -30.93 15.45 1.17
CA ALA A 274 -30.38 15.30 2.51
C ALA A 274 -29.48 16.50 2.80
N THR A 275 -29.87 17.30 3.81
CA THR A 275 -29.06 18.43 4.29
C THR A 275 -28.01 17.98 5.30
N ALA A 276 -27.08 18.85 5.66
CA ALA A 276 -26.09 18.62 6.66
C ALA A 276 -25.96 19.71 7.69
N SER A 277 -25.69 19.33 8.92
CA SER A 277 -25.25 20.23 9.97
C SER A 277 -23.75 20.07 10.21
N LEU A 278 -23.06 21.20 10.45
CA LEU A 278 -21.60 21.20 10.63
C LEU A 278 -21.20 21.97 11.89
N GLY A 279 -20.16 21.47 12.57
CA GLY A 279 -19.45 22.19 13.62
C GLY A 279 -17.99 22.40 13.21
N LEU A 280 -17.51 23.65 13.21
CA LEU A 280 -16.16 24.05 12.84
C LEU A 280 -15.37 24.43 14.10
N ALA A 281 -14.19 23.84 14.28
CA ALA A 281 -13.25 24.19 15.34
C ALA A 281 -11.83 24.38 14.80
N PHE A 282 -11.09 25.31 15.41
CA PHE A 282 -9.70 25.59 15.03
C PHE A 282 -8.74 25.07 16.08
N GLY A 283 -7.67 24.41 15.63
CA GLY A 283 -6.58 23.91 16.45
C GLY A 283 -5.29 24.67 16.19
N ALA A 284 -4.63 25.09 17.26
CA ALA A 284 -3.30 25.67 17.24
C ALA A 284 -2.32 24.75 17.98
N ALA A 285 -1.05 25.15 18.03
CA ALA A 285 -0.02 24.46 18.78
C ALA A 285 -0.43 24.19 20.25
N GLY A 286 -0.26 22.94 20.69
CA GLY A 286 -0.56 22.53 22.07
C GLY A 286 -2.02 22.13 22.33
N VAL A 287 -2.89 22.23 21.33
CA VAL A 287 -4.26 21.68 21.42
C VAL A 287 -4.22 20.17 21.24
N ASP A 288 -4.86 19.46 22.15
CA ASP A 288 -5.05 18.02 22.04
C ASP A 288 -6.09 17.67 20.97
N ALA A 289 -5.81 16.59 20.22
CA ALA A 289 -6.67 16.15 19.12
C ALA A 289 -8.10 15.80 19.56
N GLU A 290 -8.26 15.15 20.71
CA GLU A 290 -9.56 14.78 21.24
C GLU A 290 -10.37 16.03 21.66
N SER A 291 -9.68 17.00 22.30
CA SER A 291 -10.27 18.29 22.67
C SER A 291 -10.76 19.07 21.45
N LEU A 292 -10.00 19.06 20.35
CA LEU A 292 -10.41 19.74 19.11
C LEU A 292 -11.67 19.10 18.49
N LEU A 293 -11.71 17.76 18.44
CA LEU A 293 -12.90 17.03 17.96
C LEU A 293 -14.12 17.30 18.84
N LYS A 294 -13.98 17.29 20.17
CA LYS A 294 -15.08 17.61 21.10
C LYS A 294 -15.62 19.03 20.91
N ARG A 295 -14.76 20.01 20.63
CA ARG A 295 -15.17 21.39 20.34
C ARG A 295 -15.95 21.46 19.01
N ALA A 296 -15.50 20.75 17.97
CA ALA A 296 -16.22 20.68 16.72
C ALA A 296 -17.59 20.00 16.88
N ASP A 297 -17.68 18.92 17.64
CA ASP A 297 -18.92 18.20 17.94
C ASP A 297 -19.90 19.09 18.73
N ALA A 298 -19.42 19.82 19.75
CA ALA A 298 -20.26 20.77 20.48
C ALA A 298 -20.83 21.86 19.56
N ALA A 299 -20.06 22.38 18.61
CA ALA A 299 -20.53 23.35 17.64
C ALA A 299 -21.56 22.72 16.67
N LEU A 300 -21.37 21.46 16.25
CA LEU A 300 -22.37 20.70 15.48
C LEU A 300 -23.68 20.55 16.22
N TYR A 301 -23.63 20.24 17.51
CA TYR A 301 -24.83 20.16 18.33
C TYR A 301 -25.62 21.50 18.36
N GLN A 302 -24.87 22.63 18.43
CA GLN A 302 -25.48 23.96 18.33
C GLN A 302 -26.10 24.22 16.95
N ALA A 303 -25.46 23.78 15.86
CA ALA A 303 -26.02 23.88 14.51
C ALA A 303 -27.35 23.11 14.40
N LYS A 304 -27.38 21.87 14.92
CA LYS A 304 -28.62 21.06 14.97
C LYS A 304 -29.74 21.73 15.80
N GLY A 305 -29.39 22.34 16.92
CA GLY A 305 -30.33 23.07 17.77
C GLY A 305 -30.86 24.37 17.15
N ALA A 306 -30.10 25.01 16.27
CA ALA A 306 -30.48 26.27 15.60
C ALA A 306 -31.30 26.06 14.31
N GLY A 307 -31.79 24.86 14.04
CA GLY A 307 -32.65 24.57 12.89
C GLY A 307 -32.05 23.64 11.85
N ARG A 308 -30.82 23.13 12.05
CA ARG A 308 -30.09 22.28 11.10
C ARG A 308 -29.69 23.02 9.81
N ASP A 309 -29.25 22.25 8.78
CA ASP A 309 -28.94 22.78 7.44
C ASP A 309 -28.01 24.00 7.49
N GLY A 310 -26.87 23.87 8.18
CA GLY A 310 -25.96 24.99 8.36
C GLY A 310 -24.77 24.64 9.25
N TYR A 311 -23.98 25.64 9.62
CA TYR A 311 -22.80 25.43 10.45
C TYR A 311 -22.76 26.35 11.67
N ARG A 312 -21.94 25.98 12.66
CA ARG A 312 -21.52 26.80 13.80
C ARG A 312 -20.03 26.69 14.02
N ILE A 313 -19.42 27.76 14.53
CA ILE A 313 -18.01 27.83 14.87
C ILE A 313 -17.87 27.68 16.38
N ALA A 314 -17.01 26.79 16.82
CA ALA A 314 -16.70 26.64 18.24
C ALA A 314 -16.02 27.91 18.77
N ALA A 315 -16.44 28.32 19.95
CA ALA A 315 -15.85 29.45 20.66
C ALA A 315 -14.39 29.21 21.08
#